data_6e4f94ca2838f5c7968c9a1129bc1145
#
_entry.id   6e4f94ca2838f5c7968c9a1129bc1145
#
_cell.length_a   1.000
_cell.length_b   1.000
_cell.length_c   1.000
_cell.angle_alpha   90.00
_cell.angle_beta   90.00
_cell.angle_gamma   90.00
#
_symmetry.space_group_name_H-M   'P 1'
#
loop_
_entity.id
_entity.type
_entity.pdbx_description
1 polymer ?
#
loop_
_entity_poly.entity_id
_entity_poly.type
_entity_poly.pdbx_seq_one_letter_code
_entity_poly.pdbx_strand_id
1 'polypeptide(L)'
;MLPTGVAPAVVHVFGASIAHVSAWNDVPSGVPVYDAGDRIVMAGLVDTHVHINEPGRSDWEGFATATRAAAAGGVTTVFDMPLNAIPATTSVAALDAKRAAATGQCYVNVGFLGGVIPGNAHELRALARAGVFAFKAFLVPSGVDEFPAVSEADLRSAFPVLAELGLPLMVHAEHPAFIREANTARDDGSRGGYAEYLASRPAIAEQAAIELLLRRQDECPIPIHIVHLSSALGLSVLRAARAKGRRITVETCPHYLTWCAHDVPEGATEYKCAPPIRDAGNRDALWSGLIDGTIDMIVSDHSPCLPAMKDTDGNFFTAWGGIASLQLGLSAVWTEARKRDRSPADVARWMCEAPARLVGLDRCKGHIAVGYDADIAIWDADAEFVVNPARLEHRHPVTPYAGRRLRGVVNTTFIGGRLAYHDGAFSDPCGTLLVPSL
;
A
#
# COMPACT_ATOMS: atom_id res chain seq x y z
N MET A 1 7.35 -9.83 -18.42
CA MET A 1 6.02 -10.41 -18.23
C MET A 1 5.02 -9.57 -18.99
N LEU A 2 4.27 -10.17 -19.89
CA LEU A 2 3.31 -9.51 -20.78
C LEU A 2 1.89 -9.73 -20.27
N PRO A 3 0.89 -8.97 -20.73
CA PRO A 3 -0.52 -9.22 -20.39
C PRO A 3 -0.99 -10.65 -20.79
N THR A 4 -0.32 -11.24 -21.78
CA THR A 4 -0.61 -12.61 -22.27
C THR A 4 0.12 -13.72 -21.50
N GLY A 5 0.98 -13.38 -20.53
CA GLY A 5 1.76 -14.31 -19.74
C GLY A 5 3.26 -14.04 -19.73
N VAL A 6 4.03 -14.98 -19.21
CA VAL A 6 5.51 -14.91 -19.17
C VAL A 6 6.09 -15.47 -20.47
N ALA A 7 6.85 -14.66 -21.19
CA ALA A 7 7.56 -15.07 -22.41
C ALA A 7 8.87 -14.28 -22.55
N PRO A 8 9.90 -14.86 -23.19
CA PRO A 8 11.07 -14.11 -23.62
C PRO A 8 10.68 -13.03 -24.64
N ALA A 9 11.10 -11.78 -24.39
CA ALA A 9 10.74 -10.65 -25.24
C ALA A 9 11.76 -9.53 -25.16
N VAL A 10 11.74 -8.63 -26.14
CA VAL A 10 12.43 -7.34 -26.11
C VAL A 10 11.40 -6.24 -25.89
N VAL A 11 11.61 -5.40 -24.89
CA VAL A 11 10.78 -4.24 -24.60
C VAL A 11 11.50 -2.99 -25.13
N HIS A 12 10.93 -2.38 -26.14
CA HIS A 12 11.47 -1.17 -26.75
C HIS A 12 10.90 0.06 -26.06
N VAL A 13 11.76 0.91 -25.56
CA VAL A 13 11.38 2.14 -24.86
C VAL A 13 11.75 3.34 -25.72
N PHE A 14 10.80 4.26 -25.90
CA PHE A 14 11.03 5.54 -26.55
C PHE A 14 10.47 6.68 -25.69
N GLY A 15 11.34 7.60 -25.32
CA GLY A 15 10.99 8.59 -24.30
C GLY A 15 10.64 7.89 -22.97
N ALA A 16 9.47 8.21 -22.43
CA ALA A 16 9.00 7.64 -21.18
C ALA A 16 8.07 6.41 -21.35
N SER A 17 7.81 5.96 -22.58
CA SER A 17 6.78 4.97 -22.86
C SER A 17 7.34 3.72 -23.55
N ILE A 18 6.62 2.60 -23.39
CA ILE A 18 6.87 1.37 -24.13
C ILE A 18 6.36 1.56 -25.55
N ALA A 19 7.29 1.62 -26.52
CA ALA A 19 6.97 1.85 -27.91
C ALA A 19 6.61 0.56 -28.66
N HIS A 20 7.25 -0.55 -28.30
CA HIS A 20 7.03 -1.86 -28.93
C HIS A 20 7.43 -3.00 -28.01
N VAL A 21 6.87 -4.18 -28.24
CA VAL A 21 7.30 -5.42 -27.61
C VAL A 21 7.47 -6.46 -28.74
N SER A 22 8.68 -6.98 -28.89
CA SER A 22 9.05 -7.91 -29.96
C SER A 22 9.58 -9.23 -29.43
N ALA A 23 9.85 -10.16 -30.34
CA ALA A 23 10.48 -11.43 -29.99
C ALA A 23 11.88 -11.21 -29.39
N TRP A 24 12.33 -12.11 -28.53
CA TRP A 24 13.58 -11.97 -27.76
C TRP A 24 14.85 -11.80 -28.64
N ASN A 25 14.82 -12.26 -29.88
CA ASN A 25 15.92 -12.17 -30.85
C ASN A 25 15.83 -10.94 -31.77
N ASP A 26 14.80 -10.11 -31.64
CA ASP A 26 14.58 -8.91 -32.44
C ASP A 26 15.13 -7.68 -31.71
N VAL A 27 16.46 -7.63 -31.53
CA VAL A 27 17.16 -6.53 -30.89
C VAL A 27 17.66 -5.55 -31.94
N PRO A 28 17.20 -4.28 -31.93
CA PRO A 28 17.68 -3.29 -32.89
C PRO A 28 19.17 -3.01 -32.73
N SER A 29 19.86 -2.82 -33.87
CA SER A 29 21.25 -2.39 -33.85
C SER A 29 21.37 -0.88 -33.57
N GLY A 30 22.46 -0.48 -32.89
CA GLY A 30 22.80 0.94 -32.67
C GLY A 30 22.01 1.65 -31.58
N VAL A 31 21.26 0.93 -30.75
CA VAL A 31 20.57 1.48 -29.58
C VAL A 31 21.15 0.91 -28.30
N PRO A 32 21.11 1.64 -27.17
CA PRO A 32 21.48 1.07 -25.86
C PRO A 32 20.58 -0.12 -25.51
N VAL A 33 21.17 -1.20 -25.03
CA VAL A 33 20.46 -2.41 -24.61
C VAL A 33 20.78 -2.71 -23.15
N TYR A 34 19.73 -2.96 -22.37
CA TYR A 34 19.85 -3.55 -21.05
C TYR A 34 19.49 -5.04 -21.12
N ASP A 35 20.46 -5.90 -20.90
CA ASP A 35 20.25 -7.35 -20.85
C ASP A 35 19.79 -7.77 -19.46
N ALA A 36 18.56 -8.19 -19.32
CA ALA A 36 17.98 -8.69 -18.07
C ALA A 36 18.41 -10.14 -17.76
N GLY A 37 19.02 -10.87 -18.73
CA GLY A 37 19.29 -12.30 -18.60
C GLY A 37 18.02 -13.10 -18.36
N ASP A 38 18.08 -14.06 -17.43
CA ASP A 38 16.95 -14.93 -17.07
C ASP A 38 16.00 -14.31 -16.02
N ARG A 39 16.20 -13.04 -15.66
CA ARG A 39 15.38 -12.34 -14.68
C ARG A 39 14.00 -12.00 -15.22
N ILE A 40 13.07 -11.85 -14.31
CA ILE A 40 11.72 -11.41 -14.63
C ILE A 40 11.73 -9.90 -14.87
N VAL A 41 11.28 -9.51 -16.08
CA VAL A 41 10.95 -8.13 -16.43
C VAL A 41 9.43 -7.97 -16.33
N MET A 42 8.96 -7.11 -15.43
CA MET A 42 7.53 -6.82 -15.28
C MET A 42 7.28 -5.33 -15.15
N ALA A 43 6.01 -4.93 -15.26
CA ALA A 43 5.61 -3.57 -14.90
C ALA A 43 6.04 -3.27 -13.47
N GLY A 44 6.48 -2.06 -13.22
CA GLY A 44 6.79 -1.61 -11.88
C GLY A 44 5.58 -1.71 -10.96
N LEU A 45 5.83 -2.02 -9.71
CA LEU A 45 4.78 -2.12 -8.69
C LEU A 45 4.17 -0.73 -8.45
N VAL A 46 2.87 -0.75 -8.14
CA VAL A 46 2.11 0.43 -7.73
C VAL A 46 1.66 0.23 -6.29
N ASP A 47 2.04 1.11 -5.40
CA ASP A 47 1.68 1.03 -3.98
C ASP A 47 0.77 2.20 -3.61
N THR A 48 -0.52 1.91 -3.43
CA THR A 48 -1.54 2.92 -3.16
C THR A 48 -1.71 3.23 -1.68
N HIS A 49 -0.83 2.67 -0.80
CA HIS A 49 -0.94 2.86 0.63
C HIS A 49 0.44 3.03 1.29
N VAL A 50 0.95 4.26 1.28
CA VAL A 50 2.27 4.60 1.85
C VAL A 50 2.14 5.83 2.73
N HIS A 51 2.75 5.82 3.92
CA HIS A 51 2.84 6.96 4.81
C HIS A 51 4.26 7.55 4.75
N ILE A 52 4.43 8.63 3.99
CA ILE A 52 5.71 9.31 3.80
C ILE A 52 6.00 10.29 4.95
N ASN A 53 4.94 10.76 5.63
CA ASN A 53 5.03 11.57 6.85
C ASN A 53 5.61 12.99 6.65
N GLU A 54 5.88 13.42 5.42
CA GLU A 54 6.40 14.74 5.08
C GLU A 54 5.32 15.57 4.37
N PRO A 55 5.18 16.86 4.71
CA PRO A 55 5.96 17.65 5.67
C PRO A 55 5.60 17.40 7.15
N GLY A 56 6.39 17.97 8.04
CA GLY A 56 6.12 18.10 9.48
C GLY A 56 6.56 16.92 10.34
N ARG A 57 6.70 15.72 9.77
CA ARG A 57 7.29 14.54 10.42
C ARG A 57 8.30 13.85 9.50
N SER A 58 9.09 14.63 8.80
CA SER A 58 10.16 14.12 7.92
C SER A 58 11.27 13.38 8.67
N ASP A 59 11.31 13.49 10.00
CA ASP A 59 12.15 12.66 10.86
C ASP A 59 11.62 11.23 11.04
N TRP A 60 10.33 10.95 10.78
CA TRP A 60 9.79 9.59 10.78
C TRP A 60 10.11 8.84 9.46
N GLU A 61 10.03 9.55 8.32
CA GLU A 61 10.37 9.06 6.99
C GLU A 61 10.79 10.25 6.11
N GLY A 62 10.20 10.45 4.99
CA GLY A 62 10.43 11.54 4.05
C GLY A 62 10.40 11.04 2.61
N PHE A 63 10.14 11.96 1.66
CA PHE A 63 10.02 11.60 0.23
C PHE A 63 11.29 10.97 -0.32
N ALA A 64 12.47 11.48 0.03
CA ALA A 64 13.73 10.95 -0.47
C ALA A 64 13.95 9.48 -0.02
N THR A 65 13.80 9.17 1.27
CA THR A 65 14.06 7.83 1.81
C THR A 65 12.96 6.83 1.43
N ALA A 66 11.69 7.21 1.54
CA ALA A 66 10.58 6.35 1.13
C ALA A 66 10.66 6.00 -0.37
N THR A 67 10.95 6.97 -1.24
CA THR A 67 11.01 6.72 -2.68
C THR A 67 12.27 5.96 -3.11
N ARG A 68 13.38 6.06 -2.36
CA ARG A 68 14.54 5.15 -2.50
C ARG A 68 14.18 3.72 -2.12
N ALA A 69 13.52 3.54 -0.97
CA ALA A 69 13.05 2.22 -0.53
C ALA A 69 12.06 1.62 -1.54
N ALA A 70 11.17 2.43 -2.12
CA ALA A 70 10.27 2.03 -3.19
C ALA A 70 11.05 1.53 -4.42
N ALA A 71 11.99 2.33 -4.93
CA ALA A 71 12.80 1.96 -6.09
C ALA A 71 13.60 0.67 -5.86
N ALA A 72 14.23 0.51 -4.70
CA ALA A 72 14.95 -0.71 -4.33
C ALA A 72 14.04 -1.93 -4.16
N GLY A 73 12.74 -1.72 -3.90
CA GLY A 73 11.69 -2.74 -3.81
C GLY A 73 10.97 -3.02 -5.14
N GLY A 74 11.35 -2.37 -6.26
CA GLY A 74 10.68 -2.51 -7.55
C GLY A 74 9.36 -1.74 -7.66
N VAL A 75 9.04 -0.91 -6.68
CA VAL A 75 7.88 -0.02 -6.70
C VAL A 75 8.23 1.23 -7.49
N THR A 76 7.46 1.51 -8.53
CA THR A 76 7.70 2.63 -9.45
C THR A 76 6.72 3.78 -9.24
N THR A 77 5.65 3.52 -8.51
CA THR A 77 4.63 4.53 -8.21
C THR A 77 4.09 4.30 -6.80
N VAL A 78 4.12 5.33 -5.98
CA VAL A 78 3.55 5.32 -4.63
C VAL A 78 2.46 6.37 -4.50
N PHE A 79 1.48 6.11 -3.62
CA PHE A 79 0.46 7.10 -3.25
C PHE A 79 0.58 7.40 -1.76
N ASP A 80 0.90 8.67 -1.48
CA ASP A 80 1.06 9.11 -0.10
C ASP A 80 -0.29 9.37 0.56
N MET A 81 -0.48 8.76 1.71
CA MET A 81 -1.67 8.91 2.55
C MET A 81 -1.80 10.34 3.08
N PRO A 82 -3.04 10.81 3.34
CA PRO A 82 -3.26 12.20 3.75
C PRO A 82 -2.86 12.53 5.19
N LEU A 83 -2.63 11.50 6.01
CA LEU A 83 -2.35 11.67 7.44
C LEU A 83 -0.87 11.45 7.75
N ASN A 84 -0.51 11.70 9.00
CA ASN A 84 0.83 11.74 9.57
C ASN A 84 1.69 12.93 9.09
N ALA A 85 1.45 13.51 7.92
CA ALA A 85 2.05 14.80 7.56
C ALA A 85 1.39 15.94 8.34
N ILE A 86 2.11 17.02 8.60
CA ILE A 86 1.62 18.25 9.24
C ILE A 86 1.90 19.42 8.30
N PRO A 87 0.84 20.03 7.73
CA PRO A 87 -0.58 19.71 7.89
C PRO A 87 -1.00 18.42 7.19
N ALA A 88 -2.03 17.71 7.72
CA ALA A 88 -2.66 16.61 7.03
C ALA A 88 -3.35 17.07 5.73
N THR A 89 -3.39 16.24 4.68
CA THR A 89 -3.90 16.61 3.34
C THR A 89 -5.43 16.65 3.31
N THR A 90 -6.01 17.59 4.06
CA THR A 90 -7.45 17.80 4.21
C THR A 90 -7.96 19.09 3.59
N SER A 91 -7.06 19.87 2.97
CA SER A 91 -7.33 21.09 2.21
C SER A 91 -6.34 21.24 1.06
N VAL A 92 -6.64 22.12 0.10
CA VAL A 92 -5.75 22.42 -1.04
C VAL A 92 -4.41 22.98 -0.55
N ALA A 93 -4.42 23.88 0.42
CA ALA A 93 -3.19 24.46 0.97
C ALA A 93 -2.27 23.39 1.58
N ALA A 94 -2.84 22.37 2.25
CA ALA A 94 -2.08 21.25 2.78
C ALA A 94 -1.50 20.35 1.66
N LEU A 95 -2.27 20.12 0.58
CA LEU A 95 -1.80 19.40 -0.60
C LEU A 95 -0.63 20.15 -1.27
N ASP A 96 -0.73 21.46 -1.42
CA ASP A 96 0.33 22.27 -2.02
C ASP A 96 1.60 22.28 -1.18
N ALA A 97 1.49 22.34 0.14
CA ALA A 97 2.62 22.20 1.06
C ALA A 97 3.30 20.81 0.91
N LYS A 98 2.51 19.75 0.77
CA LYS A 98 3.02 18.40 0.56
C LYS A 98 3.73 18.25 -0.80
N ARG A 99 3.16 18.80 -1.88
CA ARG A 99 3.79 18.82 -3.20
C ARG A 99 5.10 19.60 -3.21
N ALA A 100 5.12 20.74 -2.54
CA ALA A 100 6.34 21.54 -2.40
C ALA A 100 7.44 20.73 -1.69
N ALA A 101 7.11 20.01 -0.63
CA ALA A 101 8.04 19.13 0.06
C ALA A 101 8.55 17.98 -0.83
N ALA A 102 7.68 17.37 -1.65
CA ALA A 102 8.05 16.27 -2.53
C ALA A 102 8.91 16.67 -3.73
N THR A 103 8.84 17.94 -4.14
CA THR A 103 9.45 18.40 -5.40
C THR A 103 10.97 18.21 -5.42
N GLY A 104 11.46 17.52 -6.46
CA GLY A 104 12.90 17.38 -6.74
C GLY A 104 13.61 16.30 -5.93
N GLN A 105 12.92 15.55 -5.03
CA GLN A 105 13.58 14.54 -4.21
C GLN A 105 13.06 13.10 -4.41
N CYS A 106 12.07 12.91 -5.29
CA CYS A 106 11.44 11.61 -5.47
C CYS A 106 12.18 10.73 -6.49
N TYR A 107 12.52 9.52 -6.10
CA TYR A 107 13.14 8.50 -6.96
C TYR A 107 12.12 7.73 -7.81
N VAL A 108 10.86 7.67 -7.37
CA VAL A 108 9.74 7.05 -8.07
C VAL A 108 8.58 8.04 -8.20
N ASN A 109 7.60 7.71 -9.02
CA ASN A 109 6.42 8.56 -9.21
C ASN A 109 5.59 8.62 -7.93
N VAL A 110 5.03 9.78 -7.59
CA VAL A 110 4.27 10.02 -6.37
C VAL A 110 2.91 10.63 -6.71
N GLY A 111 1.83 9.95 -6.32
CA GLY A 111 0.48 10.48 -6.28
C GLY A 111 0.06 10.83 -4.85
N PHE A 112 -1.00 11.61 -4.71
CA PHE A 112 -1.47 12.11 -3.42
C PHE A 112 -2.94 11.76 -3.18
N LEU A 113 -3.26 11.46 -1.91
CA LEU A 113 -4.61 11.20 -1.46
C LEU A 113 -5.11 12.32 -0.56
N GLY A 114 -6.41 12.63 -0.66
CA GLY A 114 -7.07 13.59 0.22
C GLY A 114 -7.69 12.92 1.44
N GLY A 115 -7.88 13.67 2.51
CA GLY A 115 -8.50 13.19 3.74
C GLY A 115 -9.97 13.60 3.85
N VAL A 116 -10.81 12.66 4.32
CA VAL A 116 -12.16 12.95 4.83
C VAL A 116 -12.08 12.92 6.35
N ILE A 117 -12.34 14.05 6.97
CA ILE A 117 -12.39 14.23 8.43
C ILE A 117 -13.70 14.92 8.82
N PRO A 118 -14.10 14.96 10.10
CA PRO A 118 -15.31 15.67 10.52
C PRO A 118 -15.35 17.11 10.02
N GLY A 119 -16.44 17.48 9.38
CA GLY A 119 -16.72 18.86 8.95
C GLY A 119 -16.05 19.31 7.64
N ASN A 120 -15.15 18.53 6.99
CA ASN A 120 -14.43 18.98 5.79
C ASN A 120 -15.07 18.61 4.45
N ALA A 121 -16.31 18.15 4.40
CA ALA A 121 -16.97 17.76 3.16
C ALA A 121 -16.95 18.87 2.07
N HIS A 122 -16.91 20.14 2.47
CA HIS A 122 -16.82 21.30 1.57
C HIS A 122 -15.48 21.42 0.85
N GLU A 123 -14.39 20.85 1.38
CA GLU A 123 -13.04 20.86 0.80
C GLU A 123 -12.85 19.81 -0.30
N LEU A 124 -13.65 18.74 -0.31
CA LEU A 124 -13.40 17.55 -1.15
C LEU A 124 -13.42 17.87 -2.64
N ARG A 125 -14.32 18.76 -3.11
CA ARG A 125 -14.35 19.17 -4.52
C ARG A 125 -13.10 19.97 -4.92
N ALA A 126 -12.60 20.81 -4.03
CA ALA A 126 -11.40 21.59 -4.27
C ALA A 126 -10.15 20.68 -4.30
N LEU A 127 -10.04 19.73 -3.37
CA LEU A 127 -8.98 18.72 -3.35
C LEU A 127 -8.98 17.83 -4.60
N ALA A 128 -10.15 17.37 -5.05
CA ALA A 128 -10.26 16.56 -6.26
C ALA A 128 -9.78 17.35 -7.49
N ARG A 129 -10.22 18.61 -7.65
CA ARG A 129 -9.76 19.50 -8.72
C ARG A 129 -8.26 19.82 -8.63
N ALA A 130 -7.74 19.88 -7.42
CA ALA A 130 -6.31 20.05 -7.18
C ALA A 130 -5.51 18.78 -7.49
N GLY A 131 -6.15 17.61 -7.72
CA GLY A 131 -5.55 16.42 -8.27
C GLY A 131 -5.16 15.38 -7.23
N VAL A 132 -6.00 15.14 -6.22
CA VAL A 132 -5.93 13.91 -5.42
C VAL A 132 -6.60 12.76 -6.19
N PHE A 133 -6.10 11.53 -6.00
CA PHE A 133 -6.57 10.34 -6.72
C PHE A 133 -7.71 9.60 -6.02
N ALA A 134 -7.79 9.72 -4.71
CA ALA A 134 -8.79 9.12 -3.85
C ALA A 134 -8.86 9.87 -2.51
N PHE A 135 -9.81 9.49 -1.67
CA PHE A 135 -9.94 10.04 -0.32
C PHE A 135 -9.84 8.96 0.73
N LYS A 136 -9.20 9.27 1.87
CA LYS A 136 -9.04 8.38 3.02
C LYS A 136 -9.89 8.84 4.19
N ALA A 137 -10.50 7.87 4.90
CA ALA A 137 -11.18 8.10 6.18
C ALA A 137 -10.86 7.01 7.19
N PHE A 138 -11.03 7.33 8.47
CA PHE A 138 -10.94 6.40 9.59
C PHE A 138 -12.26 6.35 10.33
N LEU A 139 -12.73 5.16 10.70
CA LEU A 139 -13.92 4.99 11.57
C LEU A 139 -13.56 4.91 13.05
N VAL A 140 -12.28 4.79 13.37
CA VAL A 140 -11.71 4.79 14.73
C VAL A 140 -10.57 5.81 14.78
N PRO A 141 -10.10 6.24 15.97
CA PRO A 141 -8.96 7.17 16.07
C PRO A 141 -7.75 6.68 15.27
N SER A 142 -7.21 7.57 14.44
CA SER A 142 -6.07 7.28 13.55
C SER A 142 -4.73 7.20 14.29
N GLY A 143 -4.68 7.69 15.53
CA GLY A 143 -3.46 7.83 16.32
C GLY A 143 -2.81 9.21 16.24
N VAL A 144 -3.34 10.11 15.41
CA VAL A 144 -2.87 11.51 15.29
C VAL A 144 -4.06 12.48 15.36
N ASP A 145 -3.89 13.57 16.09
CA ASP A 145 -4.98 14.52 16.38
C ASP A 145 -5.45 15.28 15.14
N GLU A 146 -4.55 15.55 14.20
CA GLU A 146 -4.84 16.26 12.95
C GLU A 146 -5.66 15.45 11.95
N PHE A 147 -5.92 14.16 12.23
CA PHE A 147 -6.73 13.29 11.37
C PHE A 147 -7.76 12.49 12.18
N PRO A 148 -8.79 13.14 12.73
CA PRO A 148 -9.80 12.50 13.59
C PRO A 148 -10.69 11.53 12.81
N ALA A 149 -11.25 10.55 13.54
CA ALA A 149 -12.20 9.59 13.01
C ALA A 149 -13.52 10.26 12.57
N VAL A 150 -14.11 9.76 11.49
CA VAL A 150 -15.42 10.21 11.02
C VAL A 150 -16.55 9.42 11.67
N SER A 151 -17.64 10.11 11.96
CA SER A 151 -18.91 9.53 12.36
C SER A 151 -19.78 9.14 11.14
N GLU A 152 -20.88 8.42 11.37
CA GLU A 152 -21.89 8.20 10.32
C GLU A 152 -22.48 9.50 9.77
N ALA A 153 -22.60 10.55 10.59
CA ALA A 153 -23.08 11.84 10.16
C ALA A 153 -22.09 12.52 9.19
N ASP A 154 -20.77 12.42 9.47
CA ASP A 154 -19.73 12.92 8.58
C ASP A 154 -19.74 12.16 7.25
N LEU A 155 -19.89 10.83 7.28
CA LEU A 155 -20.01 10.01 6.06
C LEU A 155 -21.24 10.43 5.23
N ARG A 156 -22.41 10.67 5.85
CA ARG A 156 -23.61 11.18 5.16
C ARG A 156 -23.36 12.53 4.49
N SER A 157 -22.53 13.38 5.08
CA SER A 157 -22.18 14.68 4.51
C SER A 157 -21.17 14.55 3.35
N ALA A 158 -20.22 13.61 3.44
CA ALA A 158 -19.19 13.42 2.43
C ALA A 158 -19.66 12.61 1.20
N PHE A 159 -20.50 11.58 1.40
CA PHE A 159 -20.92 10.65 0.34
C PHE A 159 -21.54 11.33 -0.88
N PRO A 160 -22.46 12.31 -0.77
CA PRO A 160 -23.01 13.00 -1.94
C PRO A 160 -21.93 13.71 -2.76
N VAL A 161 -20.94 14.31 -2.10
CA VAL A 161 -19.81 14.97 -2.78
C VAL A 161 -18.92 13.92 -3.48
N LEU A 162 -18.62 12.82 -2.81
CA LEU A 162 -17.81 11.74 -3.38
C LEU A 162 -18.52 11.04 -4.56
N ALA A 163 -19.86 10.93 -4.52
CA ALA A 163 -20.67 10.41 -5.62
C ALA A 163 -20.55 11.28 -6.89
N GLU A 164 -20.58 12.60 -6.73
CA GLU A 164 -20.37 13.54 -7.83
C GLU A 164 -18.96 13.43 -8.42
N LEU A 165 -17.95 13.25 -7.56
CA LEU A 165 -16.55 13.16 -7.96
C LEU A 165 -16.20 11.81 -8.60
N GLY A 166 -16.91 10.74 -8.26
CA GLY A 166 -16.61 9.39 -8.72
C GLY A 166 -15.32 8.78 -8.19
N LEU A 167 -14.62 9.48 -7.29
CA LEU A 167 -13.36 9.02 -6.69
C LEU A 167 -13.60 8.02 -5.55
N PRO A 168 -12.71 7.03 -5.35
CA PRO A 168 -12.87 6.07 -4.29
C PRO A 168 -12.68 6.68 -2.90
N LEU A 169 -13.50 6.21 -1.94
CA LEU A 169 -13.27 6.42 -0.51
C LEU A 169 -12.54 5.19 0.05
N MET A 170 -11.30 5.37 0.44
CA MET A 170 -10.45 4.38 1.11
C MET A 170 -10.70 4.45 2.62
N VAL A 171 -11.09 3.34 3.25
CA VAL A 171 -11.53 3.39 4.65
C VAL A 171 -10.75 2.43 5.53
N HIS A 172 -10.14 2.97 6.59
CA HIS A 172 -9.73 2.16 7.74
C HIS A 172 -10.99 1.69 8.46
N ALA A 173 -11.37 0.44 8.19
CA ALA A 173 -12.68 -0.10 8.51
C ALA A 173 -12.63 -0.96 9.78
N GLU A 174 -12.58 -0.34 10.96
CA GLU A 174 -12.84 -0.98 12.25
C GLU A 174 -14.02 -0.26 12.92
N HIS A 175 -15.02 -1.01 13.40
CA HIS A 175 -16.23 -0.43 13.97
C HIS A 175 -15.99 0.04 15.41
N PRO A 176 -16.21 1.35 15.72
CA PRO A 176 -15.81 1.95 16.99
C PRO A 176 -16.51 1.34 18.22
N ALA A 177 -17.73 0.80 18.07
CA ALA A 177 -18.43 0.19 19.21
C ALA A 177 -17.75 -1.10 19.68
N PHE A 178 -17.35 -1.98 18.75
CA PHE A 178 -16.65 -3.23 19.10
C PHE A 178 -15.25 -2.97 19.67
N ILE A 179 -14.55 -1.95 19.17
CA ILE A 179 -13.26 -1.53 19.73
C ILE A 179 -13.44 -0.99 21.16
N ARG A 180 -14.44 -0.15 21.41
CA ARG A 180 -14.73 0.34 22.77
C ARG A 180 -15.09 -0.78 23.72
N GLU A 181 -16.00 -1.68 23.32
CA GLU A 181 -16.43 -2.82 24.16
C GLU A 181 -15.23 -3.70 24.56
N ALA A 182 -14.39 -4.09 23.59
CA ALA A 182 -13.20 -4.88 23.83
C ALA A 182 -12.21 -4.19 24.79
N ASN A 183 -12.04 -2.86 24.69
CA ASN A 183 -11.16 -2.11 25.55
C ASN A 183 -11.76 -1.84 26.94
N THR A 184 -13.08 -1.77 27.08
CA THR A 184 -13.73 -1.64 28.42
C THR A 184 -13.62 -2.92 29.22
N ALA A 185 -13.57 -4.09 28.56
CA ALA A 185 -13.41 -5.39 29.21
C ALA A 185 -11.96 -5.69 29.64
N ARG A 186 -11.01 -4.80 29.32
CA ARG A 186 -9.59 -5.02 29.62
C ARG A 186 -9.29 -4.80 31.10
N ASP A 187 -8.50 -5.69 31.67
CA ASP A 187 -7.94 -5.54 33.01
C ASP A 187 -6.85 -4.45 33.05
N ASP A 188 -6.96 -3.49 33.95
CA ASP A 188 -5.98 -2.40 34.15
C ASP A 188 -4.58 -2.91 34.58
N GLY A 189 -4.48 -4.17 35.04
CA GLY A 189 -3.22 -4.84 35.39
C GLY A 189 -2.49 -5.48 34.20
N SER A 190 -2.97 -5.30 32.98
CA SER A 190 -2.39 -5.94 31.79
C SER A 190 -0.97 -5.44 31.50
N ARG A 191 -0.07 -6.37 31.10
CA ARG A 191 1.32 -6.05 30.72
C ARG A 191 1.46 -5.44 29.34
N GLY A 192 0.38 -5.35 28.57
CA GLY A 192 0.38 -4.81 27.23
C GLY A 192 0.98 -5.74 26.16
N GLY A 193 0.92 -7.06 26.37
CA GLY A 193 1.40 -8.05 25.42
C GLY A 193 0.59 -8.13 24.13
N TYR A 194 1.13 -8.83 23.13
CA TYR A 194 0.49 -8.90 21.80
C TYR A 194 -0.90 -9.55 21.85
N ALA A 195 -1.09 -10.61 22.64
CA ALA A 195 -2.38 -11.28 22.78
C ALA A 195 -3.48 -10.35 23.33
N GLU A 196 -3.13 -9.49 24.29
CA GLU A 196 -4.05 -8.48 24.85
C GLU A 196 -4.35 -7.38 23.82
N TYR A 197 -3.33 -6.94 23.06
CA TYR A 197 -3.53 -6.00 21.96
C TYR A 197 -4.44 -6.60 20.88
N LEU A 198 -4.22 -7.84 20.48
CA LEU A 198 -5.08 -8.55 19.51
C LEU A 198 -6.53 -8.63 19.99
N ALA A 199 -6.74 -8.97 21.27
CA ALA A 199 -8.07 -9.06 21.88
C ALA A 199 -8.77 -7.68 21.94
N SER A 200 -8.02 -6.58 22.07
CA SER A 200 -8.56 -5.21 22.08
C SER A 200 -9.08 -4.74 20.71
N ARG A 201 -8.75 -5.47 19.63
CA ARG A 201 -9.16 -5.17 18.25
C ARG A 201 -9.75 -6.43 17.60
N PRO A 202 -10.95 -6.87 18.05
CA PRO A 202 -11.53 -8.13 17.63
C PRO A 202 -11.87 -8.15 16.13
N ALA A 203 -11.76 -9.33 15.53
CA ALA A 203 -11.98 -9.52 14.09
C ALA A 203 -13.36 -9.05 13.60
N ILE A 204 -14.38 -9.15 14.48
CA ILE A 204 -15.75 -8.67 14.18
C ILE A 204 -15.82 -7.16 13.95
N ALA A 205 -14.90 -6.38 14.49
CA ALA A 205 -14.87 -4.93 14.30
C ALA A 205 -14.68 -4.56 12.81
N GLU A 206 -13.83 -5.30 12.07
CA GLU A 206 -13.65 -5.09 10.63
C GLU A 206 -14.91 -5.48 9.85
N GLN A 207 -15.50 -6.65 10.11
CA GLN A 207 -16.74 -7.07 9.45
C GLN A 207 -17.87 -6.07 9.66
N ALA A 208 -18.11 -5.67 10.91
CA ALA A 208 -19.19 -4.72 11.24
C ALA A 208 -18.98 -3.33 10.59
N ALA A 209 -17.72 -2.89 10.44
CA ALA A 209 -17.39 -1.67 9.72
C ALA A 209 -17.68 -1.79 8.22
N ILE A 210 -17.34 -2.90 7.59
CA ILE A 210 -17.68 -3.19 6.20
C ILE A 210 -19.20 -3.17 6.00
N GLU A 211 -19.96 -3.83 6.87
CA GLU A 211 -21.42 -3.84 6.83
C GLU A 211 -22.02 -2.43 7.01
N LEU A 212 -21.44 -1.61 7.89
CA LEU A 212 -21.83 -0.20 8.06
C LEU A 212 -21.63 0.57 6.75
N LEU A 213 -20.46 0.46 6.12
CA LEU A 213 -20.14 1.14 4.88
C LEU A 213 -21.05 0.69 3.73
N LEU A 214 -21.40 -0.59 3.65
CA LEU A 214 -22.33 -1.11 2.67
C LEU A 214 -23.75 -0.56 2.88
N ARG A 215 -24.22 -0.43 4.13
CA ARG A 215 -25.50 0.24 4.41
C ARG A 215 -25.49 1.71 3.98
N ARG A 216 -24.37 2.44 4.17
CA ARG A 216 -24.25 3.83 3.69
C ARG A 216 -24.21 3.88 2.16
N GLN A 217 -23.58 2.91 1.51
CA GLN A 217 -23.56 2.80 0.04
C GLN A 217 -24.96 2.50 -0.54
N ASP A 218 -25.87 1.88 0.22
CA ASP A 218 -27.28 1.73 -0.17
C ASP A 218 -28.00 3.06 -0.26
N GLU A 219 -27.66 4.01 0.62
CA GLU A 219 -28.27 5.33 0.65
C GLU A 219 -27.67 6.27 -0.41
N CYS A 220 -26.36 6.17 -0.65
CA CYS A 220 -25.65 6.99 -1.62
C CYS A 220 -24.49 6.16 -2.24
N PRO A 221 -24.66 5.62 -3.46
CA PRO A 221 -23.67 4.76 -4.10
C PRO A 221 -22.38 5.51 -4.46
N ILE A 222 -21.26 5.10 -3.86
CA ILE A 222 -19.90 5.56 -4.16
C ILE A 222 -18.95 4.37 -4.33
N PRO A 223 -17.80 4.51 -4.99
CA PRO A 223 -16.74 3.51 -4.91
C PRO A 223 -16.14 3.51 -3.50
N ILE A 224 -16.13 2.35 -2.85
CA ILE A 224 -15.50 2.16 -1.54
C ILE A 224 -14.32 1.22 -1.69
N HIS A 225 -13.22 1.53 -1.02
CA HIS A 225 -12.06 0.67 -0.92
C HIS A 225 -11.75 0.39 0.55
N ILE A 226 -11.78 -0.88 0.93
CA ILE A 226 -11.38 -1.32 2.27
C ILE A 226 -9.88 -1.48 2.29
N VAL A 227 -9.20 -0.67 3.08
CA VAL A 227 -7.73 -0.72 3.17
C VAL A 227 -7.27 -1.79 4.16
N HIS A 228 -6.06 -2.31 3.95
CA HIS A 228 -5.32 -3.22 4.85
C HIS A 228 -6.20 -4.26 5.58
N LEU A 229 -7.08 -4.95 4.85
CA LEU A 229 -7.95 -5.99 5.43
C LEU A 229 -7.10 -7.04 6.15
N SER A 230 -7.27 -7.14 7.45
CA SER A 230 -6.60 -8.12 8.32
C SER A 230 -7.51 -9.29 8.68
N SER A 231 -8.81 -9.07 8.80
CA SER A 231 -9.78 -10.10 9.23
C SER A 231 -10.44 -10.81 8.06
N ALA A 232 -10.32 -12.12 8.01
CA ALA A 232 -11.02 -12.94 7.02
C ALA A 232 -12.54 -13.04 7.25
N LEU A 233 -13.05 -12.62 8.40
CA LEU A 233 -14.50 -12.62 8.68
C LEU A 233 -15.29 -11.75 7.69
N GLY A 234 -14.69 -10.67 7.19
CA GLY A 234 -15.30 -9.79 6.20
C GLY A 234 -15.47 -10.40 4.80
N LEU A 235 -14.75 -11.49 4.46
CA LEU A 235 -14.72 -12.02 3.09
C LEU A 235 -16.09 -12.47 2.56
N SER A 236 -16.92 -13.10 3.39
CA SER A 236 -18.27 -13.53 2.99
C SER A 236 -19.19 -12.34 2.69
N VAL A 237 -19.09 -11.27 3.48
CA VAL A 237 -19.83 -10.03 3.30
C VAL A 237 -19.41 -9.34 2.00
N LEU A 238 -18.10 -9.29 1.74
CA LEU A 238 -17.52 -8.70 0.52
C LEU A 238 -17.95 -9.46 -0.74
N ARG A 239 -17.92 -10.80 -0.73
CA ARG A 239 -18.42 -11.63 -1.83
C ARG A 239 -19.92 -11.36 -2.11
N ALA A 240 -20.73 -11.33 -1.05
CA ALA A 240 -22.17 -11.05 -1.17
C ALA A 240 -22.43 -9.63 -1.70
N ALA A 241 -21.64 -8.64 -1.29
CA ALA A 241 -21.75 -7.27 -1.79
C ALA A 241 -21.41 -7.19 -3.29
N ARG A 242 -20.33 -7.82 -3.73
CA ARG A 242 -19.95 -7.85 -5.15
C ARG A 242 -20.97 -8.58 -6.02
N ALA A 243 -21.51 -9.70 -5.54
CA ALA A 243 -22.57 -10.42 -6.25
C ALA A 243 -23.83 -9.56 -6.47
N LYS A 244 -24.04 -8.53 -5.64
CA LYS A 244 -25.11 -7.51 -5.78
C LYS A 244 -24.68 -6.31 -6.63
N GLY A 245 -23.51 -6.35 -7.28
CA GLY A 245 -23.00 -5.27 -8.11
C GLY A 245 -22.47 -4.05 -7.35
N ARG A 246 -22.15 -4.18 -6.06
CA ARG A 246 -21.57 -3.08 -5.27
C ARG A 246 -20.17 -2.72 -5.75
N ARG A 247 -19.91 -1.42 -5.85
CA ARG A 247 -18.58 -0.89 -6.18
C ARG A 247 -17.71 -0.90 -4.92
N ILE A 248 -17.16 -2.08 -4.59
CA ILE A 248 -16.27 -2.27 -3.45
C ILE A 248 -15.03 -3.03 -3.88
N THR A 249 -13.87 -2.51 -3.50
CA THR A 249 -12.55 -3.12 -3.67
C THR A 249 -11.86 -3.26 -2.31
N VAL A 250 -10.87 -4.14 -2.23
CA VAL A 250 -10.23 -4.51 -0.97
C VAL A 250 -8.73 -4.74 -1.19
N GLU A 251 -7.92 -4.19 -0.31
CA GLU A 251 -6.49 -4.50 -0.22
C GLU A 251 -6.14 -5.28 1.05
N THR A 252 -5.07 -6.02 1.01
CA THR A 252 -4.38 -6.56 2.19
C THR A 252 -2.90 -6.23 2.12
N CYS A 253 -2.13 -6.60 3.14
CA CYS A 253 -0.72 -6.21 3.26
C CYS A 253 0.21 -7.42 3.36
N PRO A 254 1.48 -7.29 2.95
CA PRO A 254 2.47 -8.36 3.03
C PRO A 254 2.59 -8.97 4.42
N HIS A 255 2.48 -8.15 5.49
CA HIS A 255 2.61 -8.62 6.86
C HIS A 255 1.44 -9.54 7.29
N TYR A 256 0.20 -9.30 6.86
CA TYR A 256 -0.93 -10.21 7.14
C TYR A 256 -0.85 -11.53 6.36
N LEU A 257 -0.12 -11.56 5.27
CA LEU A 257 0.09 -12.73 4.42
C LEU A 257 1.32 -13.55 4.83
N THR A 258 2.22 -12.92 5.60
CA THR A 258 3.49 -13.50 6.04
C THR A 258 3.42 -14.07 7.45
N TRP A 259 2.83 -13.30 8.37
CA TRP A 259 2.86 -13.57 9.79
C TRP A 259 1.51 -14.08 10.31
N CYS A 260 1.55 -14.82 11.42
CA CYS A 260 0.38 -15.01 12.27
C CYS A 260 0.70 -14.57 13.71
N ALA A 261 -0.33 -14.40 14.53
CA ALA A 261 -0.18 -13.88 15.89
C ALA A 261 0.79 -14.70 16.75
N HIS A 262 0.91 -16.01 16.48
CA HIS A 262 1.86 -16.89 17.16
C HIS A 262 3.33 -16.63 16.79
N ASP A 263 3.57 -16.03 15.62
CA ASP A 263 4.91 -15.68 15.16
C ASP A 263 5.45 -14.40 15.83
N VAL A 264 4.60 -13.64 16.52
CA VAL A 264 4.99 -12.38 17.17
C VAL A 264 5.71 -12.68 18.48
N PRO A 265 7.01 -12.37 18.59
CA PRO A 265 7.73 -12.61 19.84
C PRO A 265 7.22 -11.70 20.97
N GLU A 266 7.39 -12.12 22.21
CA GLU A 266 7.07 -11.28 23.37
C GLU A 266 7.85 -9.97 23.32
N GLY A 267 7.16 -8.85 23.48
CA GLY A 267 7.76 -7.52 23.49
C GLY A 267 8.18 -6.97 22.11
N ALA A 268 8.02 -7.71 21.02
CA ALA A 268 8.43 -7.31 19.67
C ALA A 268 7.45 -6.32 19.04
N THR A 269 7.47 -5.09 19.52
CA THR A 269 6.53 -4.03 19.12
C THR A 269 6.66 -3.57 17.67
N GLU A 270 7.75 -3.92 16.98
CA GLU A 270 7.92 -3.71 15.54
C GLU A 270 6.88 -4.48 14.69
N TYR A 271 6.23 -5.51 15.27
CA TYR A 271 5.10 -6.22 14.65
C TYR A 271 3.75 -5.52 14.84
N LYS A 272 3.69 -4.45 15.66
CA LYS A 272 2.43 -3.75 15.88
C LYS A 272 1.96 -3.02 14.63
N CYS A 273 0.76 -3.37 14.16
CA CYS A 273 -0.01 -2.65 13.15
C CYS A 273 -1.49 -2.62 13.55
N ALA A 274 -2.26 -1.74 12.95
CA ALA A 274 -3.70 -1.63 13.16
C ALA A 274 -4.43 -1.65 11.80
N PRO A 275 -5.31 -2.64 11.56
CA PRO A 275 -5.68 -3.78 12.42
C PRO A 275 -4.52 -4.74 12.72
N PRO A 276 -4.60 -5.60 13.77
CA PRO A 276 -3.51 -6.47 14.16
C PRO A 276 -3.35 -7.71 13.26
N ILE A 277 -2.16 -8.30 13.25
CA ILE A 277 -1.89 -9.62 12.66
C ILE A 277 -2.66 -10.68 13.46
N ARG A 278 -3.44 -11.53 12.76
CA ARG A 278 -4.32 -12.53 13.38
C ARG A 278 -3.72 -13.93 13.31
N ASP A 279 -4.50 -14.95 13.65
CA ASP A 279 -4.05 -16.37 13.67
C ASP A 279 -3.74 -16.93 12.26
N ALA A 280 -3.16 -18.13 12.24
CA ALA A 280 -2.73 -18.80 11.01
C ALA A 280 -3.92 -19.16 10.10
N GLY A 281 -5.06 -19.58 10.67
CA GLY A 281 -6.27 -19.86 9.88
C GLY A 281 -6.80 -18.64 9.17
N ASN A 282 -6.76 -17.48 9.85
CA ASN A 282 -7.10 -16.20 9.26
C ASN A 282 -6.15 -15.79 8.11
N ARG A 283 -4.83 -15.94 8.30
CA ARG A 283 -3.84 -15.71 7.23
C ARG A 283 -4.12 -16.56 5.99
N ASP A 284 -4.37 -17.84 6.18
CA ASP A 284 -4.63 -18.77 5.06
C ASP A 284 -5.96 -18.47 4.37
N ALA A 285 -6.96 -17.97 5.11
CA ALA A 285 -8.21 -17.47 4.53
C ALA A 285 -8.03 -16.16 3.74
N LEU A 286 -7.13 -15.26 4.16
CA LEU A 286 -6.77 -14.07 3.36
C LEU A 286 -6.10 -14.47 2.04
N TRP A 287 -5.19 -15.45 2.06
CA TRP A 287 -4.62 -16.01 0.84
C TRP A 287 -5.68 -16.59 -0.09
N SER A 288 -6.65 -17.33 0.48
CA SER A 288 -7.79 -17.84 -0.31
C SER A 288 -8.61 -16.71 -0.93
N GLY A 289 -8.82 -15.60 -0.18
CA GLY A 289 -9.50 -14.40 -0.67
C GLY A 289 -8.75 -13.67 -1.80
N LEU A 290 -7.42 -13.67 -1.81
CA LEU A 290 -6.60 -13.18 -2.93
C LEU A 290 -6.71 -14.08 -4.16
N ILE A 291 -6.67 -15.39 -3.96
CA ILE A 291 -6.70 -16.38 -5.04
C ILE A 291 -8.07 -16.38 -5.73
N ASP A 292 -9.16 -16.29 -4.98
CA ASP A 292 -10.53 -16.27 -5.53
C ASP A 292 -10.98 -14.87 -5.99
N GLY A 293 -10.14 -13.83 -5.79
CA GLY A 293 -10.41 -12.47 -6.22
C GLY A 293 -11.35 -11.68 -5.31
N THR A 294 -11.65 -12.17 -4.09
CA THR A 294 -12.39 -11.40 -3.09
C THR A 294 -11.55 -10.24 -2.54
N ILE A 295 -10.23 -10.46 -2.39
CA ILE A 295 -9.25 -9.41 -2.15
C ILE A 295 -8.61 -9.07 -3.48
N ASP A 296 -8.58 -7.80 -3.85
CA ASP A 296 -8.16 -7.36 -5.18
C ASP A 296 -6.64 -7.22 -5.30
N MET A 297 -5.99 -6.73 -4.24
CA MET A 297 -4.60 -6.28 -4.32
C MET A 297 -3.84 -6.41 -3.01
N ILE A 298 -2.51 -6.26 -3.13
CA ILE A 298 -1.57 -6.21 -2.02
C ILE A 298 -0.80 -4.91 -2.13
N VAL A 299 -0.78 -4.14 -1.03
CA VAL A 299 -0.03 -2.89 -0.87
C VAL A 299 0.72 -2.90 0.45
N SER A 300 1.73 -2.06 0.62
CA SER A 300 2.63 -2.19 1.77
C SER A 300 2.04 -1.75 3.09
N ASP A 301 1.17 -0.75 3.11
CA ASP A 301 0.84 0.04 4.31
C ASP A 301 2.12 0.45 5.05
N HIS A 302 3.12 0.90 4.28
CA HIS A 302 4.39 1.35 4.84
C HIS A 302 4.15 2.52 5.79
N SER A 303 4.29 2.25 7.09
CA SER A 303 3.95 3.18 8.17
C SER A 303 5.11 3.31 9.17
N PRO A 304 6.25 3.89 8.75
CA PRO A 304 7.44 4.06 9.58
C PRO A 304 7.23 5.12 10.67
N CYS A 305 8.02 4.99 11.72
CA CYS A 305 8.07 5.94 12.83
C CYS A 305 9.47 6.01 13.44
N LEU A 306 9.68 6.91 14.40
CA LEU A 306 10.92 6.95 15.17
C LEU A 306 11.12 5.62 15.93
N PRO A 307 12.37 5.10 16.04
CA PRO A 307 12.65 3.90 16.81
C PRO A 307 12.15 3.96 18.25
N ALA A 308 12.27 5.11 18.90
CA ALA A 308 11.78 5.33 20.28
C ALA A 308 10.24 5.13 20.42
N MET A 309 9.49 5.28 19.36
CA MET A 309 8.04 5.03 19.36
C MET A 309 7.68 3.54 19.33
N LYS A 310 8.66 2.68 19.03
CA LYS A 310 8.58 1.22 19.12
C LYS A 310 9.23 0.69 20.40
N ASP A 311 10.18 1.44 20.97
CA ASP A 311 10.87 1.08 22.21
C ASP A 311 9.99 1.49 23.43
N THR A 312 9.06 0.62 23.79
CA THR A 312 8.03 0.84 24.81
C THR A 312 7.99 -0.26 25.87
N ASP A 313 9.15 -0.81 26.23
CA ASP A 313 9.27 -1.93 27.16
C ASP A 313 8.37 -3.14 26.78
N GLY A 314 8.18 -3.34 25.46
CA GLY A 314 7.34 -4.40 24.92
C GLY A 314 5.84 -4.16 25.01
N ASN A 315 5.40 -2.97 25.40
CA ASN A 315 3.98 -2.65 25.54
C ASN A 315 3.35 -2.28 24.18
N PHE A 316 2.49 -3.17 23.67
CA PHE A 316 1.80 -2.97 22.40
C PHE A 316 0.72 -1.90 22.41
N PHE A 317 0.23 -1.45 23.57
CA PHE A 317 -0.76 -0.36 23.60
C PHE A 317 -0.11 1.01 23.43
N THR A 318 1.09 1.20 23.96
CA THR A 318 1.82 2.49 23.91
C THR A 318 2.71 2.60 22.68
N ALA A 319 3.19 1.49 22.11
CA ALA A 319 3.97 1.50 20.87
C ALA A 319 3.18 2.08 19.69
N TRP A 320 3.86 2.75 18.77
CA TRP A 320 3.26 3.17 17.49
C TRP A 320 2.80 2.00 16.63
N GLY A 321 1.59 2.08 16.05
CA GLY A 321 1.05 1.08 15.14
C GLY A 321 1.44 1.36 13.70
N GLY A 322 2.32 0.54 13.13
CA GLY A 322 2.75 0.64 11.73
C GLY A 322 3.98 -0.21 11.47
N ILE A 323 4.07 -0.79 10.28
CA ILE A 323 5.18 -1.64 9.84
C ILE A 323 5.88 -0.98 8.65
N ALA A 324 7.22 -0.87 8.71
CA ALA A 324 8.04 -0.42 7.60
C ALA A 324 8.42 -1.62 6.71
N SER A 325 7.93 -1.64 5.45
CA SER A 325 8.09 -2.80 4.56
C SER A 325 8.14 -2.46 3.06
N LEU A 326 8.10 -1.19 2.66
CA LEU A 326 7.99 -0.76 1.26
C LEU A 326 9.02 -1.44 0.33
N GLN A 327 10.30 -1.48 0.75
CA GLN A 327 11.36 -2.15 -0.01
C GLN A 327 11.21 -3.68 -0.08
N LEU A 328 10.50 -4.27 0.88
CA LEU A 328 10.45 -5.72 1.06
C LEU A 328 9.16 -6.35 0.53
N GLY A 329 8.18 -5.54 0.10
CA GLY A 329 6.83 -5.97 -0.25
C GLY A 329 6.82 -7.09 -1.29
N LEU A 330 7.52 -6.92 -2.42
CA LEU A 330 7.63 -7.92 -3.47
C LEU A 330 8.21 -9.24 -2.94
N SER A 331 9.36 -9.16 -2.28
CA SER A 331 10.06 -10.35 -1.78
C SER A 331 9.27 -11.10 -0.71
N ALA A 332 8.61 -10.38 0.21
CA ALA A 332 7.78 -10.97 1.25
C ALA A 332 6.56 -11.69 0.63
N VAL A 333 5.86 -11.05 -0.28
CA VAL A 333 4.71 -11.64 -1.00
C VAL A 333 5.15 -12.82 -1.85
N TRP A 334 6.24 -12.68 -2.63
CA TRP A 334 6.73 -13.76 -3.49
C TRP A 334 7.17 -15.00 -2.70
N THR A 335 7.86 -14.80 -1.58
CA THR A 335 8.26 -15.90 -0.68
C THR A 335 7.07 -16.75 -0.24
N GLU A 336 5.95 -16.13 0.09
CA GLU A 336 4.75 -16.82 0.56
C GLU A 336 3.85 -17.32 -0.60
N ALA A 337 3.78 -16.56 -1.70
CA ALA A 337 3.04 -16.92 -2.90
C ALA A 337 3.59 -18.21 -3.54
N ARG A 338 4.92 -18.33 -3.61
CA ARG A 338 5.58 -19.50 -4.17
C ARG A 338 5.29 -20.79 -3.40
N LYS A 339 5.15 -20.72 -2.07
CA LYS A 339 4.73 -21.86 -1.24
C LYS A 339 3.30 -22.35 -1.54
N ARG A 340 2.54 -21.54 -2.26
CA ARG A 340 1.14 -21.78 -2.63
C ARG A 340 0.97 -21.96 -4.14
N ASP A 341 2.06 -22.28 -4.85
CA ASP A 341 2.10 -22.51 -6.31
C ASP A 341 1.56 -21.31 -7.11
N ARG A 342 1.80 -20.10 -6.62
CA ARG A 342 1.45 -18.87 -7.34
C ARG A 342 2.58 -18.46 -8.28
N SER A 343 2.18 -17.84 -9.38
CA SER A 343 3.08 -17.39 -10.44
C SER A 343 3.48 -15.93 -10.28
N PRO A 344 4.53 -15.46 -10.94
CA PRO A 344 4.83 -14.03 -11.04
C PRO A 344 3.68 -13.21 -11.66
N ALA A 345 2.85 -13.83 -12.50
CA ALA A 345 1.67 -13.19 -13.08
C ALA A 345 0.60 -12.89 -12.01
N ASP A 346 0.45 -13.75 -11.01
CA ASP A 346 -0.43 -13.48 -9.87
C ASP A 346 0.08 -12.26 -9.08
N VAL A 347 1.39 -12.20 -8.82
CA VAL A 347 2.01 -11.08 -8.11
C VAL A 347 1.82 -9.76 -8.88
N ALA A 348 2.02 -9.76 -10.20
CA ALA A 348 1.80 -8.56 -11.00
C ALA A 348 0.34 -8.13 -11.00
N ARG A 349 -0.61 -9.06 -11.07
CA ARG A 349 -2.02 -8.72 -10.94
C ARG A 349 -2.32 -8.04 -9.60
N TRP A 350 -1.77 -8.56 -8.49
CA TRP A 350 -2.03 -8.06 -7.15
C TRP A 350 -1.27 -6.78 -6.81
N MET A 351 -0.07 -6.57 -7.34
CA MET A 351 0.83 -5.48 -6.93
C MET A 351 1.12 -4.45 -8.02
N CYS A 352 0.71 -4.69 -9.28
CA CYS A 352 0.89 -3.74 -10.36
C CYS A 352 -0.47 -3.34 -10.96
N GLU A 353 -1.23 -4.30 -11.50
CA GLU A 353 -2.47 -4.05 -12.25
C GLU A 353 -3.61 -3.53 -11.38
N ALA A 354 -3.94 -4.25 -10.28
CA ALA A 354 -5.08 -3.91 -9.45
C ALA A 354 -4.91 -2.58 -8.71
N PRO A 355 -3.73 -2.25 -8.11
CA PRO A 355 -3.51 -0.93 -7.54
C PRO A 355 -3.57 0.21 -8.58
N ALA A 356 -3.01 0.01 -9.78
CA ALA A 356 -3.10 1.01 -10.86
C ALA A 356 -4.56 1.28 -11.24
N ARG A 357 -5.39 0.24 -11.30
CA ARG A 357 -6.84 0.36 -11.59
C ARG A 357 -7.60 1.10 -10.50
N LEU A 358 -7.26 0.90 -9.22
CA LEU A 358 -7.90 1.59 -8.10
C LEU A 358 -7.82 3.11 -8.24
N VAL A 359 -6.68 3.60 -8.71
CA VAL A 359 -6.40 5.04 -8.84
C VAL A 359 -6.57 5.56 -10.27
N GLY A 360 -7.16 4.76 -11.18
CA GLY A 360 -7.46 5.18 -12.56
C GLY A 360 -6.23 5.31 -13.48
N LEU A 361 -5.13 4.65 -13.16
CA LEU A 361 -3.89 4.62 -13.96
C LEU A 361 -3.71 3.33 -14.78
N ASP A 362 -4.71 2.47 -14.87
CA ASP A 362 -4.66 1.19 -15.56
C ASP A 362 -4.55 1.28 -17.09
N ARG A 363 -4.60 2.50 -17.66
CA ARG A 363 -4.32 2.75 -19.07
C ARG A 363 -2.87 3.12 -19.36
N CYS A 364 -2.07 3.39 -18.33
CA CYS A 364 -0.66 3.76 -18.49
C CYS A 364 0.28 3.03 -17.54
N LYS A 365 -0.22 2.39 -16.47
CA LYS A 365 0.58 1.65 -15.48
C LYS A 365 0.03 0.24 -15.26
N GLY A 366 0.86 -0.64 -14.70
CA GLY A 366 0.47 -2.00 -14.32
C GLY A 366 0.72 -3.07 -15.38
N HIS A 367 1.10 -2.71 -16.60
CA HIS A 367 1.37 -3.67 -17.67
C HIS A 367 2.63 -3.33 -18.47
N ILE A 368 3.31 -4.36 -18.99
CA ILE A 368 4.29 -4.23 -20.08
C ILE A 368 3.50 -4.33 -21.40
N ALA A 369 3.04 -3.19 -21.90
CA ALA A 369 2.27 -3.10 -23.14
C ALA A 369 2.58 -1.81 -23.89
N VAL A 370 2.37 -1.82 -25.20
CA VAL A 370 2.60 -0.65 -26.06
C VAL A 370 1.72 0.53 -25.59
N GLY A 371 2.33 1.70 -25.45
CA GLY A 371 1.67 2.93 -24.98
C GLY A 371 1.65 3.10 -23.47
N TYR A 372 2.05 2.09 -22.70
CA TYR A 372 2.22 2.20 -21.25
C TYR A 372 3.53 2.91 -20.88
N ASP A 373 3.59 3.46 -19.68
CA ASP A 373 4.81 4.04 -19.14
C ASP A 373 5.91 2.97 -19.06
N ALA A 374 7.13 3.35 -19.37
CA ALA A 374 8.29 2.47 -19.21
C ALA A 374 8.75 2.42 -17.75
N ASP A 375 7.80 2.18 -16.85
CA ASP A 375 7.99 1.93 -15.44
C ASP A 375 8.17 0.42 -15.25
N ILE A 376 9.40 -0.02 -15.02
CA ILE A 376 9.78 -1.44 -15.14
C ILE A 376 10.56 -1.88 -13.89
N ALA A 377 10.18 -3.02 -13.34
CA ALA A 377 10.94 -3.73 -12.32
C ALA A 377 11.57 -5.01 -12.91
N ILE A 378 12.87 -5.21 -12.66
CA ILE A 378 13.62 -6.40 -13.03
C ILE A 378 14.10 -7.08 -11.75
N TRP A 379 13.74 -8.35 -11.58
CA TRP A 379 14.02 -9.08 -10.37
C TRP A 379 14.30 -10.56 -10.61
N ASP A 380 15.12 -11.15 -9.75
CA ASP A 380 15.45 -12.57 -9.77
C ASP A 380 14.50 -13.32 -8.82
N ALA A 381 13.62 -14.13 -9.39
CA ALA A 381 12.59 -14.86 -8.65
C ALA A 381 13.16 -16.03 -7.81
N ASP A 382 14.35 -16.52 -8.12
CA ASP A 382 14.97 -17.66 -7.44
C ASP A 382 16.01 -17.24 -6.41
N ALA A 383 16.59 -16.05 -6.53
CA ALA A 383 17.54 -15.53 -5.60
C ALA A 383 16.96 -15.33 -4.19
N GLU A 384 17.76 -15.68 -3.19
CA GLU A 384 17.39 -15.53 -1.77
C GLU A 384 18.33 -14.57 -1.07
N PHE A 385 17.81 -13.88 -0.07
CA PHE A 385 18.62 -13.04 0.82
C PHE A 385 18.06 -13.08 2.25
N VAL A 386 18.91 -12.73 3.22
CA VAL A 386 18.51 -12.49 4.60
C VAL A 386 18.33 -10.98 4.79
N VAL A 387 17.19 -10.57 5.30
CA VAL A 387 16.92 -9.15 5.52
C VAL A 387 17.87 -8.59 6.56
N ASN A 388 18.73 -7.67 6.11
CA ASN A 388 19.60 -6.88 6.97
C ASN A 388 19.04 -5.46 7.06
N PRO A 389 18.49 -5.02 8.22
CA PRO A 389 17.93 -3.69 8.38
C PRO A 389 18.87 -2.55 7.98
N ALA A 390 20.17 -2.70 8.18
CA ALA A 390 21.16 -1.68 7.81
C ALA A 390 21.32 -1.47 6.28
N ARG A 391 20.72 -2.34 5.47
CA ARG A 391 20.70 -2.23 3.99
C ARG A 391 19.35 -1.77 3.44
N LEU A 392 18.42 -1.43 4.31
CA LEU A 392 17.12 -0.88 3.91
C LEU A 392 17.23 0.62 3.73
N GLU A 393 16.56 1.12 2.71
CA GLU A 393 16.65 2.51 2.26
C GLU A 393 15.68 3.45 2.96
N HIS A 394 14.66 2.91 3.64
CA HIS A 394 13.78 3.72 4.47
C HIS A 394 14.52 4.26 5.70
N ARG A 395 14.06 5.39 6.25
CA ARG A 395 14.82 6.20 7.20
C ARG A 395 15.29 5.45 8.45
N HIS A 396 14.46 4.61 9.04
CA HIS A 396 14.78 3.90 10.28
C HIS A 396 14.83 2.39 10.06
N PRO A 397 15.92 1.71 10.46
CA PRO A 397 16.11 0.28 10.22
C PRO A 397 15.28 -0.59 11.19
N VAL A 398 14.00 -0.28 11.38
CA VAL A 398 13.07 -1.00 12.26
C VAL A 398 12.01 -1.69 11.42
N THR A 399 12.03 -3.01 11.40
CA THR A 399 11.06 -3.82 10.64
C THR A 399 10.96 -5.23 11.23
N PRO A 400 9.77 -5.85 11.26
CA PRO A 400 9.61 -7.24 11.72
C PRO A 400 10.27 -8.25 10.78
N TYR A 401 10.67 -7.83 9.59
CA TYR A 401 11.35 -8.71 8.62
C TYR A 401 12.83 -8.90 8.91
N ALA A 402 13.44 -8.21 9.87
CA ALA A 402 14.85 -8.32 10.21
C ALA A 402 15.27 -9.78 10.44
N GLY A 403 16.36 -10.23 9.81
CA GLY A 403 16.87 -11.59 9.90
C GLY A 403 16.07 -12.65 9.14
N ARG A 404 14.91 -12.28 8.54
CA ARG A 404 14.10 -13.23 7.77
C ARG A 404 14.75 -13.51 6.42
N ARG A 405 14.75 -14.80 6.03
CA ARG A 405 15.11 -15.20 4.66
C ARG A 405 13.94 -14.96 3.73
N LEU A 406 14.14 -14.15 2.72
CA LEU A 406 13.16 -13.87 1.67
C LEU A 406 13.71 -14.32 0.31
N ARG A 407 12.81 -14.55 -0.64
CA ARG A 407 13.07 -14.90 -2.04
C ARG A 407 12.52 -13.82 -2.95
N GLY A 408 13.19 -13.63 -4.09
CA GLY A 408 12.87 -12.57 -5.05
C GLY A 408 13.68 -11.31 -4.76
N VAL A 409 14.78 -11.12 -5.50
CA VAL A 409 15.69 -9.97 -5.35
C VAL A 409 15.46 -9.00 -6.49
N VAL A 410 15.09 -7.76 -6.16
CA VAL A 410 14.99 -6.68 -7.14
C VAL A 410 16.40 -6.23 -7.51
N ASN A 411 16.72 -6.31 -8.79
CA ASN A 411 18.02 -5.91 -9.32
C ASN A 411 17.98 -4.50 -9.92
N THR A 412 16.89 -4.16 -10.63
CA THR A 412 16.83 -2.91 -11.38
C THR A 412 15.41 -2.37 -11.43
N THR A 413 15.31 -1.05 -11.31
CA THR A 413 14.04 -0.32 -11.45
C THR A 413 14.23 0.84 -12.40
N PHE A 414 13.34 0.92 -13.41
CA PHE A 414 13.26 2.04 -14.35
C PHE A 414 11.98 2.84 -14.11
N ILE A 415 12.08 4.15 -14.21
CA ILE A 415 10.97 5.12 -14.14
C ILE A 415 10.92 5.89 -15.45
N GLY A 416 9.87 5.71 -16.23
CA GLY A 416 9.76 6.29 -17.56
C GLY A 416 10.99 6.02 -18.44
N GLY A 417 11.51 4.77 -18.42
CA GLY A 417 12.69 4.35 -19.14
C GLY A 417 14.03 4.85 -18.58
N ARG A 418 14.03 5.64 -17.51
CA ARG A 418 15.24 6.13 -16.83
C ARG A 418 15.61 5.17 -15.70
N LEU A 419 16.87 4.81 -15.60
CA LEU A 419 17.36 4.00 -14.49
C LEU A 419 17.22 4.77 -13.17
N ALA A 420 16.48 4.21 -12.22
CA ALA A 420 16.34 4.77 -10.88
C ALA A 420 17.17 4.01 -9.85
N TYR A 421 17.22 2.66 -9.98
CA TYR A 421 17.95 1.78 -9.07
C TYR A 421 18.58 0.62 -9.82
N HIS A 422 19.80 0.25 -9.45
CA HIS A 422 20.51 -0.93 -9.96
C HIS A 422 21.47 -1.48 -8.91
N ASP A 423 21.22 -2.70 -8.43
CA ASP A 423 22.07 -3.49 -7.52
C ASP A 423 22.67 -2.68 -6.34
N GLY A 424 21.84 -1.89 -5.66
CA GLY A 424 22.24 -1.07 -4.51
C GLY A 424 22.67 0.35 -4.86
N ALA A 425 22.77 0.70 -6.14
CA ALA A 425 23.11 2.05 -6.59
C ALA A 425 21.86 2.80 -7.08
N PHE A 426 21.81 4.10 -6.84
CA PHE A 426 20.73 4.99 -7.28
C PHE A 426 21.29 6.02 -8.26
N SER A 427 20.48 6.33 -9.26
CA SER A 427 20.66 7.54 -10.08
C SER A 427 20.12 8.78 -9.36
N ASP A 428 20.18 9.95 -10.03
CA ASP A 428 19.49 11.12 -9.51
C ASP A 428 17.97 10.91 -9.43
N PRO A 429 17.26 11.59 -8.52
CA PRO A 429 15.81 11.54 -8.44
C PRO A 429 15.15 11.79 -9.79
N CYS A 430 14.31 10.86 -10.23
CA CYS A 430 13.69 10.91 -11.56
C CYS A 430 12.17 10.71 -11.55
N GLY A 431 11.59 10.51 -10.37
CA GLY A 431 10.15 10.41 -10.19
C GLY A 431 9.43 11.73 -10.42
N THR A 432 8.18 11.64 -10.83
CA THR A 432 7.29 12.77 -11.08
C THR A 432 6.14 12.80 -10.09
N LEU A 433 5.63 14.02 -9.80
CA LEU A 433 4.41 14.19 -9.02
C LEU A 433 3.22 14.02 -9.96
N LEU A 434 2.42 12.98 -9.70
CA LEU A 434 1.30 12.63 -10.56
C LEU A 434 0.08 13.50 -10.27
N VAL A 435 -0.70 13.76 -11.33
CA VAL A 435 -2.04 14.33 -11.24
C VAL A 435 -2.98 13.47 -12.08
N PRO A 436 -4.25 13.26 -11.67
CA PRO A 436 -5.22 12.57 -12.50
C PRO A 436 -5.38 13.25 -13.86
N SER A 437 -5.48 12.44 -14.92
CA SER A 437 -5.95 12.97 -16.22
C SER A 437 -7.43 13.32 -16.08
N LEU A 438 -7.80 14.59 -16.31
CA LEU A 438 -9.17 15.08 -16.29
C LEU A 438 -9.98 14.53 -17.46
#